data_b54c1b23e6b1b12c4f61865a2d2d2ccd
#
_entry.id   b54c1b23e6b1b12c4f61865a2d2d2ccd
#
_cell.length_a   1.000
_cell.length_b   1.000
_cell.length_c   1.000
_cell.angle_alpha   90.00
_cell.angle_beta   90.00
_cell.angle_gamma   90.00
#
_symmetry.space_group_name_H-M   'P 1'
#
loop_
_entity.id
_entity.type
_entity.pdbx_description
1 polymer ?
#
loop_
_entity_poly.entity_id
_entity_poly.type
_entity_poly.pdbx_seq_one_letter_code
_entity_poly.pdbx_strand_id
1 'polypeptide(L)'
;MRGKKPLTERHVVALRKLVAGNELHELLLNLGVDLMLRASDLLNLKVSDVLNESGSVKKEVRVRMKKTKKTTLNLPLSKNSIAVIKKYLLERKREDFIFRSTLYHYTRKTLSIYQYSRIVKNWLSNFGCRRCFSILHSFSQKDQKFGHL
;
A
#
# COMPACT_ATOMS: atom_id res chain seq x y z
N MET A 1 0.11 23.74 5.09
CA MET A 1 0.57 23.87 6.40
C MET A 1 2.04 23.55 6.60
N ARG A 2 2.63 24.26 7.48
CA ARG A 2 4.04 24.17 7.73
C ARG A 2 4.46 22.83 8.30
N GLY A 3 5.53 22.26 7.83
CA GLY A 3 6.12 21.07 8.37
C GLY A 3 5.67 19.75 7.76
N LYS A 4 4.67 19.75 6.90
CA LYS A 4 4.26 18.55 6.18
C LYS A 4 4.90 18.55 4.80
N LYS A 5 6.08 17.95 4.71
CA LYS A 5 6.77 17.83 3.43
C LYS A 5 6.37 16.53 2.74
N PRO A 6 6.10 16.56 1.44
CA PRO A 6 5.81 15.34 0.71
C PRO A 6 7.02 14.40 0.72
N LEU A 7 6.76 13.11 0.63
CA LEU A 7 7.83 12.13 0.47
C LEU A 7 8.53 12.36 -0.86
N THR A 8 9.82 12.52 -0.79
CA THR A 8 10.65 12.62 -2.00
C THR A 8 11.04 11.23 -2.47
N GLU A 9 11.55 11.13 -3.70
CA GLU A 9 12.07 9.87 -4.22
C GLU A 9 13.18 9.31 -3.33
N ARG A 10 14.00 10.19 -2.74
CA ARG A 10 15.05 9.78 -1.80
C ARG A 10 14.48 9.07 -0.59
N HIS A 11 13.38 9.59 -0.04
CA HIS A 11 12.70 8.96 1.09
C HIS A 11 12.17 7.59 0.71
N VAL A 12 11.57 7.46 -0.47
CA VAL A 12 11.03 6.19 -0.94
C VAL A 12 12.15 5.17 -1.13
N VAL A 13 13.26 5.55 -1.74
CA VAL A 13 14.41 4.66 -1.92
C VAL A 13 14.96 4.20 -0.57
N ALA A 14 15.09 5.12 0.38
CA ALA A 14 15.56 4.79 1.73
C ALA A 14 14.59 3.86 2.44
N LEU A 15 13.29 4.10 2.30
CA LEU A 15 12.27 3.22 2.88
C LEU A 15 12.30 1.83 2.26
N ARG A 16 12.50 1.72 0.96
CA ARG A 16 12.63 0.42 0.30
C ARG A 16 13.77 -0.40 0.87
N LYS A 17 14.90 0.24 1.16
CA LYS A 17 16.03 -0.42 1.81
C LYS A 17 15.69 -0.83 3.24
N LEU A 18 15.00 0.04 3.96
CA LEU A 18 14.60 -0.23 5.34
C LEU A 18 13.69 -1.45 5.46
N VAL A 19 12.73 -1.58 4.55
CA VAL A 19 11.73 -2.65 4.61
C VAL A 19 12.16 -3.93 3.88
N ALA A 20 13.30 -3.93 3.22
CA ALA A 20 13.78 -5.07 2.46
C ALA A 20 13.83 -6.34 3.33
N GLY A 21 13.29 -7.44 2.82
CA GLY A 21 13.22 -8.70 3.54
C GLY A 21 11.97 -8.89 4.38
N ASN A 22 11.15 -7.86 4.57
CA ASN A 22 9.89 -7.97 5.31
C ASN A 22 8.73 -7.96 4.32
N GLU A 23 8.08 -9.10 4.13
CA GLU A 23 7.00 -9.29 3.16
C GLU A 23 5.90 -8.24 3.29
N LEU A 24 5.34 -8.09 4.49
CA LEU A 24 4.24 -7.17 4.73
C LEU A 24 4.66 -5.73 4.45
N HIS A 25 5.81 -5.33 4.96
CA HIS A 25 6.29 -3.95 4.81
C HIS A 25 6.67 -3.62 3.37
N GLU A 26 7.29 -4.54 2.65
CA GLU A 26 7.60 -4.33 1.24
C GLU A 26 6.33 -4.15 0.40
N LEU A 27 5.32 -4.99 0.64
CA LEU A 27 4.03 -4.88 -0.05
C LEU A 27 3.33 -3.57 0.29
N LEU A 28 3.28 -3.21 1.57
CA LEU A 28 2.65 -1.96 2.01
C LEU A 28 3.29 -0.73 1.38
N LEU A 29 4.60 -0.66 1.42
CA LEU A 29 5.32 0.51 0.90
C LEU A 29 5.15 0.63 -0.61
N ASN A 30 5.45 -0.42 -1.35
CA ASN A 30 5.43 -0.35 -2.82
C ASN A 30 4.02 -0.12 -3.36
N LEU A 31 3.04 -0.85 -2.87
CA LEU A 31 1.66 -0.67 -3.32
C LEU A 31 1.08 0.65 -2.82
N GLY A 32 1.42 1.05 -1.60
CA GLY A 32 0.96 2.32 -1.05
C GLY A 32 1.44 3.52 -1.86
N VAL A 33 2.70 3.50 -2.28
CA VAL A 33 3.28 4.58 -3.09
C VAL A 33 2.68 4.60 -4.50
N ASP A 34 2.54 3.44 -5.12
CA ASP A 34 2.05 3.36 -6.50
C ASP A 34 0.56 3.68 -6.62
N LEU A 35 -0.25 3.15 -5.71
CA LEU A 35 -1.70 3.24 -5.83
C LEU A 35 -2.27 4.50 -5.19
N MET A 36 -1.59 5.06 -4.21
CA MET A 36 -2.02 6.28 -3.50
C MET A 36 -3.46 6.21 -2.97
N LEU A 37 -3.89 5.02 -2.57
CA LEU A 37 -5.24 4.81 -2.05
C LEU A 37 -5.34 5.23 -0.59
N ARG A 38 -6.57 5.47 -0.14
CA ARG A 38 -6.83 5.63 1.30
C ARG A 38 -6.44 4.35 2.03
N ALA A 39 -6.05 4.50 3.30
CA ALA A 39 -5.63 3.34 4.09
C ALA A 39 -6.67 2.23 4.07
N SER A 40 -7.96 2.57 4.24
CA SER A 40 -9.03 1.58 4.23
C SER A 40 -9.15 0.85 2.89
N ASP A 41 -8.99 1.56 1.78
CA ASP A 41 -9.08 0.97 0.46
C ASP A 41 -7.86 0.12 0.15
N LEU A 42 -6.68 0.61 0.52
CA LEU A 42 -5.43 -0.12 0.34
C LEU A 42 -5.45 -1.45 1.12
N LEU A 43 -5.86 -1.41 2.38
CA LEU A 43 -5.84 -2.58 3.25
C LEU A 43 -6.89 -3.63 2.89
N ASN A 44 -7.88 -3.26 2.09
CA ASN A 44 -8.89 -4.21 1.63
C ASN A 44 -8.53 -4.89 0.30
N LEU A 45 -7.39 -4.60 -0.26
CA LEU A 45 -6.94 -5.26 -1.48
C LEU A 45 -6.72 -6.75 -1.25
N LYS A 46 -7.20 -7.54 -2.21
CA LYS A 46 -7.00 -8.98 -2.22
C LYS A 46 -6.00 -9.36 -3.31
N VAL A 47 -5.45 -10.55 -3.20
CA VAL A 47 -4.51 -11.07 -4.20
C VAL A 47 -5.12 -11.03 -5.60
N SER A 48 -6.43 -11.31 -5.72
CA SER A 48 -7.13 -11.26 -7.00
C SER A 48 -7.18 -9.87 -7.64
N ASP A 49 -6.99 -8.82 -6.85
CA ASP A 49 -6.98 -7.45 -7.37
C ASP A 49 -5.68 -7.13 -8.15
N VAL A 50 -4.59 -7.82 -7.84
CA VAL A 50 -3.28 -7.58 -8.46
C VAL A 50 -2.78 -8.72 -9.34
N LEU A 51 -3.41 -9.89 -9.28
CA LEU A 51 -3.06 -11.03 -10.12
C LEU A 51 -4.20 -11.37 -11.08
N ASN A 52 -3.83 -11.70 -12.32
CA ASN A 52 -4.77 -12.23 -13.29
C ASN A 52 -5.16 -13.67 -12.94
N GLU A 53 -6.23 -14.17 -13.55
CA GLU A 53 -6.65 -15.56 -13.36
C GLU A 53 -5.57 -16.55 -13.82
N SER A 54 -4.76 -16.15 -14.79
CA SER A 54 -3.62 -16.95 -15.28
C SER A 54 -2.45 -17.01 -14.29
N GLY A 55 -2.47 -16.22 -13.22
CA GLY A 55 -1.39 -16.13 -12.26
C GLY A 55 -0.34 -15.06 -12.57
N SER A 56 -0.49 -14.34 -13.68
CA SER A 56 0.41 -13.24 -14.00
C SER A 56 0.04 -11.97 -13.23
N VAL A 57 1.02 -11.10 -13.00
CA VAL A 57 0.80 -9.84 -12.30
C VAL A 57 0.14 -8.83 -13.24
N LYS A 58 -0.90 -8.17 -12.78
CA LYS A 58 -1.53 -7.09 -13.53
C LYS A 58 -0.59 -5.90 -13.62
N LYS A 59 -0.58 -5.24 -14.76
CA LYS A 59 0.19 -4.01 -14.94
C LYS A 59 -0.54 -2.80 -14.37
N GLU A 60 -1.86 -2.85 -14.36
CA GLU A 60 -2.73 -1.80 -13.88
C GLU A 60 -3.80 -2.40 -12.97
N VAL A 61 -4.18 -1.67 -11.95
CA VAL A 61 -5.14 -2.12 -10.94
C VAL A 61 -6.32 -1.17 -10.90
N ARG A 62 -7.52 -1.71 -10.79
CA ARG A 62 -8.73 -0.94 -10.53
C ARG A 62 -9.25 -1.30 -9.15
N VAL A 63 -9.64 -0.30 -8.38
CA VAL A 63 -10.12 -0.50 -7.02
C VAL A 63 -11.45 0.19 -6.83
N ARG A 64 -12.40 -0.52 -6.23
CA ARG A 64 -13.67 0.08 -5.84
C ARG A 64 -13.50 0.68 -4.45
N MET A 65 -13.62 2.00 -4.36
CA MET A 65 -13.47 2.70 -3.09
C MET A 65 -14.69 2.52 -2.21
N LYS A 66 -14.46 2.22 -0.94
CA LYS A 66 -15.55 1.98 0.02
C LYS A 66 -16.43 3.21 0.26
N LYS A 67 -15.79 4.37 0.42
CA LYS A 67 -16.50 5.59 0.82
C LYS A 67 -17.38 6.15 -0.30
N THR A 68 -16.84 6.21 -1.50
CA THR A 68 -17.53 6.78 -2.66
C THR A 68 -18.26 5.74 -3.50
N LYS A 69 -17.94 4.47 -3.30
CA LYS A 69 -18.42 3.32 -4.11
C LYS A 69 -18.10 3.44 -5.59
N LYS A 70 -17.21 4.35 -5.96
CA LYS A 70 -16.74 4.53 -7.33
C LYS A 70 -15.49 3.69 -7.57
N THR A 71 -15.33 3.20 -8.79
CA THR A 71 -14.12 2.50 -9.21
C THR A 71 -13.09 3.52 -9.66
N THR A 72 -11.85 3.34 -9.24
CA THR A 72 -10.75 4.20 -9.68
C THR A 72 -10.47 3.99 -11.16
N LEU A 73 -9.76 4.94 -11.75
CA LEU A 73 -9.15 4.73 -13.06
C LEU A 73 -8.09 3.62 -12.94
N ASN A 74 -7.56 3.20 -14.09
CA ASN A 74 -6.47 2.23 -14.09
C ASN A 74 -5.26 2.82 -13.38
N LEU A 75 -4.85 2.20 -12.29
CA LEU A 75 -3.70 2.63 -11.49
C LEU A 75 -2.49 1.79 -11.89
N PRO A 76 -1.46 2.39 -12.47
CA PRO A 76 -0.30 1.62 -12.94
C PRO A 76 0.55 1.14 -11.77
N LEU A 77 1.11 -0.06 -11.92
CA LEU A 77 2.07 -0.61 -10.97
C LEU A 77 3.49 -0.41 -11.50
N SER A 78 4.38 0.06 -10.64
CA SER A 78 5.79 0.21 -10.99
C SER A 78 6.47 -1.15 -11.06
N LYS A 79 7.66 -1.18 -11.66
CA LYS A 79 8.48 -2.39 -11.71
C LYS A 79 8.78 -2.94 -10.32
N ASN A 80 8.97 -2.06 -9.34
CA ASN A 80 9.23 -2.46 -7.97
C ASN A 80 8.04 -3.19 -7.35
N SER A 81 6.84 -2.66 -7.54
CA SER A 81 5.62 -3.30 -7.05
C SER A 81 5.37 -4.64 -7.73
N ILE A 82 5.57 -4.71 -9.03
CA ILE A 82 5.41 -5.96 -9.79
C ILE A 82 6.40 -7.01 -9.27
N ALA A 83 7.66 -6.63 -9.04
CA ALA A 83 8.67 -7.53 -8.51
C ALA A 83 8.31 -8.06 -7.12
N VAL A 84 7.83 -7.19 -6.24
CA VAL A 84 7.42 -7.58 -4.89
C VAL A 84 6.20 -8.51 -4.92
N ILE A 85 5.24 -8.22 -5.78
CA ILE A 85 4.07 -9.09 -5.96
C ILE A 85 4.49 -10.47 -6.45
N LYS A 86 5.37 -10.54 -7.44
CA LYS A 86 5.90 -11.82 -7.93
C LYS A 86 6.64 -12.59 -6.83
N LYS A 87 7.36 -11.87 -5.99
CA LYS A 87 8.15 -12.50 -4.92
C LYS A 87 7.28 -13.15 -3.85
N TYR A 88 6.15 -12.52 -3.48
CA TYR A 88 5.38 -12.93 -2.30
C TYR A 88 3.97 -13.45 -2.57
N LEU A 89 3.32 -13.01 -3.65
CA LEU A 89 1.90 -13.29 -3.82
C LEU A 89 1.56 -14.42 -4.77
N LEU A 90 2.51 -14.92 -5.56
CA LEU A 90 2.22 -15.97 -6.56
C LEU A 90 1.72 -17.27 -5.96
N GLU A 91 2.14 -17.58 -4.74
CA GLU A 91 1.76 -18.82 -4.04
C GLU A 91 0.55 -18.65 -3.13
N ARG A 92 0.03 -17.45 -3.02
CA ARG A 92 -1.11 -17.18 -2.16
C ARG A 92 -2.43 -17.45 -2.88
N LYS A 93 -3.46 -17.71 -2.10
CA LYS A 93 -4.83 -17.87 -2.63
C LYS A 93 -5.36 -16.53 -3.11
N ARG A 94 -6.15 -16.56 -4.17
CA ARG A 94 -6.69 -15.34 -4.79
C ARG A 94 -7.63 -14.57 -3.86
N GLU A 95 -8.35 -15.27 -2.99
CA GLU A 95 -9.28 -14.66 -2.04
C GLU A 95 -8.61 -14.08 -0.79
N ASP A 96 -7.32 -14.33 -0.58
CA ASP A 96 -6.59 -13.81 0.57
C ASP A 96 -6.36 -12.30 0.44
N PHE A 97 -6.35 -11.62 1.59
CA PHE A 97 -5.91 -10.22 1.63
C PHE A 97 -4.41 -10.13 1.41
N ILE A 98 -3.99 -9.11 0.66
CA ILE A 98 -2.55 -8.88 0.44
C ILE A 98 -1.86 -8.56 1.76
N PHE A 99 -2.47 -7.67 2.56
CA PHE A 99 -1.92 -7.21 3.83
C PHE A 99 -2.58 -7.95 4.97
N ARG A 100 -2.12 -9.17 5.20
CA ARG A 100 -2.67 -10.00 6.28
C ARG A 100 -2.17 -9.53 7.64
N SER A 101 -3.02 -9.67 8.65
CA SER A 101 -2.61 -9.41 10.02
C SER A 101 -1.49 -10.39 10.41
N THR A 102 -0.50 -9.88 11.13
CA THR A 102 0.59 -10.70 11.67
C THR A 102 0.21 -11.42 12.96
N LEU A 103 -0.95 -11.07 13.52
CA LEU A 103 -1.44 -11.72 14.74
C LEU A 103 -1.99 -13.11 14.41
N TYR A 104 -1.57 -14.10 15.17
CA TYR A 104 -1.91 -15.51 14.93
C TYR A 104 -3.41 -15.76 14.79
N HIS A 105 -4.21 -15.13 15.64
CA HIS A 105 -5.66 -15.30 15.64
C HIS A 105 -6.39 -14.58 14.50
N TYR A 106 -5.69 -13.73 13.77
CA TYR A 106 -6.30 -12.89 12.74
C TYR A 106 -5.66 -13.06 11.36
N THR A 107 -5.05 -14.22 11.12
CA THR A 107 -4.33 -14.47 9.87
C THR A 107 -5.19 -14.37 8.60
N ARG A 108 -6.51 -14.55 8.76
CA ARG A 108 -7.45 -14.42 7.65
C ARG A 108 -8.00 -13.02 7.49
N LYS A 109 -7.66 -12.11 8.39
CA LYS A 109 -8.14 -10.73 8.34
C LYS A 109 -7.05 -9.82 7.80
N THR A 110 -7.50 -8.74 7.17
CA THR A 110 -6.56 -7.72 6.75
C THR A 110 -6.01 -6.96 7.96
N LEU A 111 -4.87 -6.31 7.75
CA LEU A 111 -4.26 -5.45 8.74
C LEU A 111 -5.23 -4.32 9.13
N SER A 112 -5.28 -3.95 10.40
CA SER A 112 -6.11 -2.83 10.85
C SER A 112 -5.44 -1.50 10.49
N ILE A 113 -6.24 -0.44 10.39
CA ILE A 113 -5.72 0.91 10.14
C ILE A 113 -4.77 1.32 11.27
N TYR A 114 -5.07 0.93 12.50
CA TYR A 114 -4.22 1.20 13.65
C TYR A 114 -2.84 0.56 13.51
N GLN A 115 -2.79 -0.72 13.12
CA GLN A 115 -1.53 -1.43 12.90
C GLN A 115 -0.75 -0.82 11.72
N TYR A 116 -1.44 -0.48 10.65
CA TYR A 116 -0.85 0.20 9.50
C TYR A 116 -0.21 1.53 9.91
N SER A 117 -0.93 2.34 10.68
CA SER A 117 -0.42 3.61 11.18
C SER A 117 0.84 3.44 12.03
N ARG A 118 0.87 2.42 12.88
CA ARG A 118 2.05 2.11 13.70
C ARG A 118 3.25 1.73 12.85
N ILE A 119 3.05 0.92 11.82
CA ILE A 119 4.11 0.52 10.90
C ILE A 119 4.70 1.75 10.20
N VAL A 120 3.84 2.61 9.68
CA VAL A 120 4.25 3.81 8.98
C VAL A 120 5.01 4.77 9.91
N LYS A 121 4.52 4.96 11.12
CA LYS A 121 5.21 5.77 12.12
C LYS A 121 6.62 5.23 12.40
N ASN A 122 6.74 3.92 12.49
CA ASN A 122 8.01 3.27 12.75
C ASN A 122 9.01 3.53 11.61
N TRP A 123 8.55 3.43 10.36
CA TRP A 123 9.40 3.74 9.22
C TRP A 123 9.91 5.18 9.27
N LEU A 124 9.01 6.12 9.53
CA LEU A 124 9.33 7.54 9.49
C LEU A 124 10.17 7.98 10.68
N SER A 125 10.04 7.31 11.83
CA SER A 125 10.88 7.60 12.99
C SER A 125 12.36 7.30 12.73
N ASN A 126 12.66 6.35 11.86
CA ASN A 126 14.05 6.04 11.48
C ASN A 126 14.72 7.17 10.70
N PHE A 127 13.95 8.08 10.15
CA PHE A 127 14.48 9.28 9.48
C PHE A 127 14.48 10.51 10.39
N GLY A 128 14.10 10.35 11.67
CA GLY A 128 13.98 11.47 12.59
C GLY A 128 12.86 12.43 12.26
N CYS A 129 11.92 12.04 11.41
CA CYS A 129 10.87 12.91 10.90
C CYS A 129 9.50 12.53 11.44
N ARG A 130 9.17 13.02 12.63
CA ARG A 130 7.85 12.76 13.24
C ARG A 130 6.70 13.34 12.43
N ARG A 131 6.97 14.40 11.69
CA ARG A 131 5.93 15.11 10.91
C ARG A 131 5.61 14.43 9.60
N CYS A 132 6.48 13.55 9.12
CA CYS A 132 6.29 12.87 7.84
C CYS A 132 5.19 11.82 7.88
N PHE A 133 4.73 11.42 9.06
CA PHE A 133 3.63 10.47 9.21
C PHE A 133 2.37 10.92 8.48
N SER A 134 2.09 12.21 8.49
CA SER A 134 0.90 12.74 7.84
C SER A 134 0.98 12.72 6.31
N ILE A 135 2.12 12.34 5.74
CA ILE A 135 2.30 12.33 4.28
C ILE A 135 1.62 11.14 3.63
N LEU A 136 1.68 9.96 4.22
CA LEU A 136 0.91 8.83 3.70
C LEU A 136 -0.59 9.09 3.84
N HIS A 137 -0.97 9.83 4.86
CA HIS A 137 -2.33 10.31 5.00
C HIS A 137 -2.68 11.37 3.94
N SER A 138 -1.72 12.20 3.54
CA SER A 138 -1.96 13.18 2.47
C SER A 138 -1.95 12.57 1.09
N PHE A 139 -1.33 11.42 0.86
CA PHE A 139 -1.53 10.66 -0.38
C PHE A 139 -2.99 10.25 -0.51
N SER A 140 -3.62 9.79 0.57
CA SER A 140 -5.05 9.51 0.59
C SER A 140 -5.89 10.71 0.22
N GLN A 141 -5.50 11.90 0.68
CA GLN A 141 -6.23 13.13 0.38
C GLN A 141 -6.06 13.59 -1.07
N LYS A 142 -4.87 13.41 -1.63
CA LYS A 142 -4.63 13.72 -3.05
C LYS A 142 -5.46 12.82 -3.94
N ASP A 143 -5.58 11.56 -3.58
CA ASP A 143 -6.39 10.62 -4.32
C ASP A 143 -7.87 11.04 -4.33
N GLN A 144 -8.35 11.65 -3.26
CA GLN A 144 -9.69 12.22 -3.21
C GLN A 144 -9.88 13.35 -4.23
N LYS A 145 -8.87 14.19 -4.43
CA LYS A 145 -8.93 15.25 -5.42
C LYS A 145 -8.96 14.70 -6.84
N PHE A 146 -8.16 13.70 -7.13
CA PHE A 146 -8.15 13.06 -8.44
C PHE A 146 -9.42 12.26 -8.72
N GLY A 147 -10.08 11.77 -7.68
CA GLY A 147 -11.35 11.08 -7.81
C GLY A 147 -12.50 11.94 -8.29
N HIS A 148 -12.33 13.26 -8.30
CA HIS A 148 -13.33 14.20 -8.81
C HIS A 148 -13.11 14.57 -10.28
N LEU A 149 -12.03 14.12 -10.83
CA LEU A 149 -11.75 14.32 -12.26
C LEU A 149 -12.23 13.10 -13.05
#